data_69b8f233caaea75c15cbefa1018a4ff1
#
_entry.id   69b8f233caaea75c15cbefa1018a4ff1
#
_cell.length_a   1.000
_cell.length_b   1.000
_cell.length_c   1.000
_cell.angle_alpha   90.00
_cell.angle_beta   90.00
_cell.angle_gamma   90.00
#
_symmetry.space_group_name_H-M   'P 1'
#
loop_
_entity.id
_entity.type
_entity.pdbx_description
1 polymer ?
#
loop_
_entity_poly.entity_id
_entity_poly.type
_entity_poly.pdbx_seq_one_letter_code
_entity_poly.pdbx_strand_id
1 'polypeptide(L)'
;MRLGFLFYFMKKEDCFYLGRIVKKYSFKGELLAKLDTDQPELYEHLDAMFIQVRNNLIPFFIESSQLHKSDLLRIKFEDVDSEADADALIKSELYLPLEFLPKLEGNKFYFHEVIGFKITDKSFGNIGVIKAINDSTAQALFEVDRDGIEILIPMNDEFIVEVNRKNKTITVETPPGLIDLYLS
;
A
#
# COMPACT_ATOMS: atom_id res chain seq x y z
N MET A 1 -3.59 -17.58 -17.03
CA MET A 1 -2.63 -18.35 -16.20
C MET A 1 -2.97 -17.99 -14.76
N ARG A 2 -3.72 -18.87 -14.07
CA ARG A 2 -4.16 -18.61 -12.69
C ARG A 2 -2.91 -18.37 -11.82
N LEU A 3 -2.83 -17.24 -11.17
CA LEU A 3 -1.79 -16.84 -10.19
C LEU A 3 -1.81 -17.72 -8.92
N GLY A 4 -1.88 -19.04 -9.08
CA GLY A 4 -2.27 -20.00 -8.06
C GLY A 4 -1.24 -20.33 -6.99
N PHE A 5 -0.03 -19.77 -6.97
CA PHE A 5 1.02 -20.21 -6.04
C PHE A 5 1.53 -19.15 -5.06
N LEU A 6 1.29 -17.86 -5.32
CA LEU A 6 1.79 -16.78 -4.45
C LEU A 6 0.84 -16.41 -3.28
N PHE A 7 -0.40 -16.90 -3.32
CA PHE A 7 -1.44 -16.45 -2.37
C PHE A 7 -1.48 -17.20 -1.03
N TYR A 8 -0.75 -18.27 -0.84
CA TYR A 8 -0.96 -19.16 0.33
C TYR A 8 -0.40 -18.63 1.66
N PHE A 9 0.48 -17.61 1.67
CA PHE A 9 1.12 -17.09 2.88
C PHE A 9 1.35 -15.58 2.86
N MET A 10 0.40 -14.81 2.28
CA MET A 10 0.51 -13.34 2.32
C MET A 10 0.27 -12.84 3.74
N LYS A 11 1.21 -12.04 4.23
CA LYS A 11 1.06 -11.32 5.49
C LYS A 11 0.34 -10.01 5.26
N LYS A 12 -0.35 -9.50 6.29
CA LYS A 12 -1.05 -8.22 6.21
C LYS A 12 -0.12 -7.04 5.91
N GLU A 13 1.14 -7.12 6.35
CA GLU A 13 2.20 -6.14 6.10
C GLU A 13 2.62 -6.05 4.62
N ASP A 14 2.38 -7.12 3.83
CA ASP A 14 2.66 -7.19 2.38
C ASP A 14 1.44 -6.76 1.53
N CYS A 15 0.38 -6.31 2.18
CA CYS A 15 -0.87 -5.93 1.55
C CYS A 15 -1.30 -4.52 1.94
N PHE A 16 -2.10 -3.89 1.09
CA PHE A 16 -2.79 -2.66 1.44
C PHE A 16 -4.30 -2.90 1.58
N TYR A 17 -4.94 -2.09 2.40
CA TYR A 17 -6.38 -2.08 2.55
C TYR A 17 -7.02 -1.49 1.30
N LEU A 18 -7.94 -2.24 0.68
CA LEU A 18 -8.67 -1.79 -0.50
C LEU A 18 -10.06 -1.26 -0.18
N GLY A 19 -10.67 -1.74 0.88
CA GLY A 19 -12.03 -1.40 1.25
C GLY A 19 -12.69 -2.44 2.13
N ARG A 20 -14.04 -2.42 2.18
CA ARG A 20 -14.81 -3.40 2.96
C ARG A 20 -16.09 -3.81 2.26
N ILE A 21 -16.55 -5.03 2.54
CA ILE A 21 -17.86 -5.52 2.14
C ILE A 21 -18.94 -4.85 3.01
N VAL A 22 -19.86 -4.12 2.37
CA VAL A 22 -20.85 -3.31 3.10
C VAL A 22 -22.22 -3.96 3.18
N LYS A 23 -22.63 -4.73 2.16
CA LYS A 23 -23.91 -5.44 2.15
C LYS A 23 -24.00 -6.48 1.04
N LYS A 24 -25.01 -7.35 1.13
CA LYS A 24 -25.43 -8.22 0.02
C LYS A 24 -26.03 -7.39 -1.11
N TYR A 25 -25.87 -7.88 -2.33
CA TYR A 25 -26.51 -7.32 -3.52
C TYR A 25 -27.64 -8.23 -4.03
N SER A 26 -27.46 -9.54 -4.00
CA SER A 26 -28.46 -10.50 -4.47
C SER A 26 -28.51 -11.77 -3.62
N PHE A 27 -29.56 -12.59 -3.83
CA PHE A 27 -29.70 -13.91 -3.19
C PHE A 27 -28.72 -14.96 -3.72
N LYS A 28 -27.98 -14.64 -4.78
CA LYS A 28 -26.99 -15.52 -5.43
C LYS A 28 -25.56 -15.33 -4.90
N GLY A 29 -25.41 -14.74 -3.72
CA GLY A 29 -24.09 -14.54 -3.12
C GLY A 29 -23.33 -13.32 -3.63
N GLU A 30 -23.96 -12.44 -4.42
CA GLU A 30 -23.31 -11.20 -4.84
C GLU A 30 -23.26 -10.19 -3.70
N LEU A 31 -22.15 -9.49 -3.61
CA LEU A 31 -21.84 -8.54 -2.55
C LEU A 31 -21.55 -7.15 -3.12
N LEU A 32 -21.76 -6.13 -2.29
CA LEU A 32 -21.26 -4.78 -2.55
C LEU A 32 -20.13 -4.46 -1.58
N ALA A 33 -19.00 -4.10 -2.13
CA ALA A 33 -17.85 -3.59 -1.41
C ALA A 33 -17.70 -2.09 -1.64
N LYS A 34 -17.44 -1.35 -0.57
CA LYS A 34 -17.04 0.05 -0.65
C LYS A 34 -15.52 0.09 -0.72
N LEU A 35 -14.99 0.65 -1.81
CA LEU A 35 -13.55 0.81 -2.02
C LEU A 35 -13.07 2.10 -1.35
N ASP A 36 -11.85 2.06 -0.82
CA ASP A 36 -11.14 3.18 -0.20
C ASP A 36 -9.99 3.60 -1.12
N THR A 37 -10.35 4.14 -2.27
CA THR A 37 -9.40 4.59 -3.30
C THR A 37 -10.01 5.69 -4.14
N ASP A 38 -9.17 6.56 -4.67
CA ASP A 38 -9.56 7.61 -5.63
C ASP A 38 -9.67 7.09 -7.07
N GLN A 39 -9.21 5.84 -7.33
CA GLN A 39 -9.18 5.22 -8.66
C GLN A 39 -9.82 3.82 -8.62
N PRO A 40 -11.12 3.70 -8.31
CA PRO A 40 -11.80 2.41 -8.16
C PRO A 40 -11.82 1.58 -9.45
N GLU A 41 -11.72 2.22 -10.62
CA GLU A 41 -11.70 1.58 -11.94
C GLU A 41 -10.48 0.65 -12.13
N LEU A 42 -9.38 0.89 -11.43
CA LEU A 42 -8.19 0.03 -11.48
C LEU A 42 -8.44 -1.36 -10.88
N TYR A 43 -9.46 -1.49 -10.05
CA TYR A 43 -9.77 -2.71 -9.29
C TYR A 43 -11.05 -3.40 -9.76
N GLU A 44 -11.59 -2.99 -10.93
CA GLU A 44 -12.82 -3.59 -11.47
C GLU A 44 -12.62 -5.01 -12.00
N HIS A 45 -11.43 -5.32 -12.51
CA HIS A 45 -11.14 -6.58 -13.22
C HIS A 45 -10.03 -7.40 -12.54
N LEU A 46 -10.22 -7.69 -11.26
CA LEU A 46 -9.31 -8.52 -10.50
C LEU A 46 -9.72 -10.00 -10.59
N ASP A 47 -8.74 -10.90 -10.65
CA ASP A 47 -8.99 -12.34 -10.59
C ASP A 47 -9.22 -12.85 -9.17
N ALA A 48 -8.65 -12.17 -8.18
CA ALA A 48 -8.76 -12.52 -6.76
C ALA A 48 -8.45 -11.33 -5.87
N MET A 49 -8.91 -11.39 -4.62
CA MET A 49 -8.51 -10.48 -3.55
C MET A 49 -8.47 -11.22 -2.21
N PHE A 50 -7.83 -10.62 -1.22
CA PHE A 50 -7.82 -11.17 0.12
C PHE A 50 -8.97 -10.59 0.95
N ILE A 51 -9.63 -11.47 1.67
CA ILE A 51 -10.63 -11.09 2.67
C ILE A 51 -10.06 -11.38 4.05
N GLN A 52 -10.12 -10.40 4.95
CA GLN A 52 -9.75 -10.61 6.34
C GLN A 52 -10.86 -11.39 7.05
N VAL A 53 -10.56 -12.63 7.40
CA VAL A 53 -11.43 -13.49 8.20
C VAL A 53 -10.73 -13.71 9.55
N ARG A 54 -11.29 -13.13 10.61
CA ARG A 54 -10.62 -13.06 11.93
C ARG A 54 -9.27 -12.34 11.80
N ASN A 55 -8.16 -13.04 12.05
CA ASN A 55 -6.80 -12.47 12.00
C ASN A 55 -6.01 -12.92 10.76
N ASN A 56 -6.63 -13.60 9.80
CA ASN A 56 -5.97 -14.14 8.62
C ASN A 56 -6.49 -13.47 7.36
N LEU A 57 -5.61 -13.28 6.39
CA LEU A 57 -5.96 -12.93 5.03
C LEU A 57 -6.18 -14.22 4.24
N ILE A 58 -7.40 -14.41 3.75
CA ILE A 58 -7.81 -15.57 2.97
C ILE A 58 -8.04 -15.13 1.53
N PRO A 59 -7.42 -15.77 0.53
CA PRO A 59 -7.66 -15.44 -0.87
C PRO A 59 -9.05 -15.92 -1.31
N PHE A 60 -9.81 -15.02 -1.92
CA PHE A 60 -11.07 -15.31 -2.58
C PHE A 60 -10.93 -15.02 -4.06
N PHE A 61 -11.27 -16.00 -4.90
CA PHE A 61 -11.30 -15.83 -6.35
C PHE A 61 -12.59 -15.14 -6.78
N ILE A 62 -12.46 -14.28 -7.78
CA ILE A 62 -13.58 -13.47 -8.27
C ILE A 62 -14.13 -14.13 -9.53
N GLU A 63 -15.41 -14.49 -9.48
CA GLU A 63 -16.16 -14.97 -10.66
C GLU A 63 -16.54 -13.81 -11.58
N SER A 64 -17.01 -12.72 -10.99
CA SER A 64 -17.32 -11.48 -11.70
C SER A 64 -17.29 -10.27 -10.77
N SER A 65 -16.91 -9.12 -11.32
CA SER A 65 -16.96 -7.84 -10.63
C SER A 65 -17.31 -6.71 -11.59
N GLN A 66 -17.97 -5.70 -11.06
CA GLN A 66 -18.37 -4.51 -11.80
C GLN A 66 -18.54 -3.32 -10.88
N LEU A 67 -18.06 -2.16 -11.31
CA LEU A 67 -18.36 -0.90 -10.62
C LEU A 67 -19.87 -0.64 -10.67
N HIS A 68 -20.46 -0.44 -9.49
CA HIS A 68 -21.90 -0.18 -9.35
C HIS A 68 -22.20 1.31 -9.19
N LYS A 69 -21.30 2.06 -8.52
CA LYS A 69 -21.27 3.50 -8.33
C LYS A 69 -19.82 3.93 -8.22
N SER A 70 -19.56 5.21 -8.00
CA SER A 70 -18.21 5.78 -7.97
C SER A 70 -17.21 5.03 -7.09
N ASP A 71 -17.65 4.49 -5.95
CA ASP A 71 -16.80 3.82 -4.95
C ASP A 71 -17.32 2.44 -4.51
N LEU A 72 -18.37 1.95 -5.18
CA LEU A 72 -18.98 0.65 -4.89
C LEU A 72 -18.65 -0.37 -5.99
N LEU A 73 -18.02 -1.46 -5.61
CA LEU A 73 -17.76 -2.61 -6.46
C LEU A 73 -18.76 -3.72 -6.14
N ARG A 74 -19.55 -4.15 -7.14
CA ARG A 74 -20.33 -5.37 -7.07
C ARG A 74 -19.44 -6.54 -7.38
N ILE A 75 -19.41 -7.53 -6.49
CA ILE A 75 -18.51 -8.68 -6.59
C ILE A 75 -19.29 -9.98 -6.40
N LYS A 76 -19.00 -10.97 -7.22
CA LYS A 76 -19.34 -12.37 -7.02
C LYS A 76 -18.06 -13.14 -6.82
N PHE A 77 -17.90 -13.78 -5.67
CA PHE A 77 -16.79 -14.69 -5.41
C PHE A 77 -17.14 -16.12 -5.80
N GLU A 78 -16.14 -16.90 -6.21
CA GLU A 78 -16.28 -18.35 -6.35
C GLU A 78 -16.67 -18.95 -4.98
N ASP A 79 -17.51 -19.98 -4.99
CA ASP A 79 -17.96 -20.71 -3.79
C ASP A 79 -18.80 -19.88 -2.77
N VAL A 80 -19.24 -18.66 -3.16
CA VAL A 80 -20.16 -17.84 -2.36
C VAL A 80 -21.51 -17.79 -3.07
N ASP A 81 -22.31 -18.87 -2.97
CA ASP A 81 -23.48 -19.10 -3.82
C ASP A 81 -24.82 -18.86 -3.13
N SER A 82 -24.79 -18.66 -1.83
CA SER A 82 -25.98 -18.44 -1.01
C SER A 82 -25.97 -17.12 -0.27
N GLU A 83 -27.13 -16.74 0.20
CA GLU A 83 -27.29 -15.58 1.08
C GLU A 83 -26.54 -15.75 2.40
N ALA A 84 -26.49 -16.98 2.93
CA ALA A 84 -25.78 -17.29 4.17
C ALA A 84 -24.26 -17.15 4.02
N ASP A 85 -23.69 -17.59 2.88
CA ASP A 85 -22.27 -17.42 2.59
C ASP A 85 -21.92 -15.94 2.48
N ALA A 86 -22.79 -15.18 1.79
CA ALA A 86 -22.63 -13.73 1.66
C ALA A 86 -22.72 -13.00 3.00
N ASP A 87 -23.66 -13.40 3.88
CA ASP A 87 -23.81 -12.83 5.21
C ASP A 87 -22.55 -13.00 6.07
N ALA A 88 -21.87 -14.13 5.95
CA ALA A 88 -20.63 -14.40 6.67
C ALA A 88 -19.47 -13.45 6.31
N LEU A 89 -19.53 -12.82 5.14
CA LEU A 89 -18.51 -11.91 4.62
C LEU A 89 -18.84 -10.43 4.84
N ILE A 90 -20.05 -10.09 5.29
CA ILE A 90 -20.43 -8.68 5.53
C ILE A 90 -19.54 -8.08 6.61
N LYS A 91 -19.08 -6.84 6.39
CA LYS A 91 -18.14 -6.07 7.21
C LYS A 91 -16.69 -6.56 7.14
N SER A 92 -16.38 -7.63 6.43
CA SER A 92 -15.00 -8.04 6.21
C SER A 92 -14.23 -7.01 5.40
N GLU A 93 -12.98 -6.84 5.77
CA GLU A 93 -12.04 -5.95 5.08
C GLU A 93 -11.41 -6.67 3.89
N LEU A 94 -11.18 -5.91 2.83
CA LEU A 94 -10.58 -6.35 1.57
C LEU A 94 -9.15 -5.84 1.45
N TYR A 95 -8.26 -6.70 1.00
CA TYR A 95 -6.85 -6.39 0.84
C TYR A 95 -6.32 -6.86 -0.50
N LEU A 96 -5.33 -6.15 -1.02
CA LEU A 96 -4.55 -6.54 -2.18
C LEU A 96 -3.06 -6.47 -1.86
N PRO A 97 -2.21 -7.31 -2.50
CA PRO A 97 -0.76 -7.16 -2.42
C PRO A 97 -0.31 -5.76 -2.83
N LEU A 98 0.75 -5.26 -2.20
CA LEU A 98 1.31 -3.93 -2.48
C LEU A 98 1.69 -3.72 -3.96
N GLU A 99 1.96 -4.81 -4.70
CA GLU A 99 2.24 -4.75 -6.15
C GLU A 99 1.06 -4.27 -7.01
N PHE A 100 -0.17 -4.33 -6.48
CA PHE A 100 -1.38 -3.80 -7.14
C PHE A 100 -1.58 -2.31 -6.94
N LEU A 101 -0.77 -1.65 -6.11
CA LEU A 101 -0.81 -0.20 -5.99
C LEU A 101 -0.42 0.46 -7.32
N PRO A 102 -1.13 1.54 -7.72
CA PRO A 102 -0.77 2.30 -8.91
C PRO A 102 0.69 2.78 -8.83
N LYS A 103 1.41 2.69 -9.94
CA LYS A 103 2.78 3.25 -9.98
C LYS A 103 2.71 4.76 -9.87
N LEU A 104 3.39 5.29 -8.86
CA LEU A 104 3.55 6.73 -8.71
C LEU A 104 4.71 7.22 -9.58
N GLU A 105 4.56 8.39 -10.20
CA GLU A 105 5.57 9.00 -11.06
C GLU A 105 6.26 10.18 -10.37
N GLY A 106 7.40 10.58 -10.93
CA GLY A 106 8.20 11.69 -10.41
C GLY A 106 8.67 11.43 -8.98
N ASN A 107 8.55 12.45 -8.13
CA ASN A 107 8.98 12.42 -6.73
C ASN A 107 7.93 11.84 -5.76
N LYS A 108 6.74 11.44 -6.25
CA LYS A 108 5.72 10.80 -5.42
C LYS A 108 6.10 9.33 -5.23
N PHE A 109 5.95 8.81 -4.02
CA PHE A 109 6.25 7.42 -3.67
C PHE A 109 5.38 6.93 -2.52
N TYR A 110 5.22 5.62 -2.41
CA TYR A 110 4.64 4.98 -1.24
C TYR A 110 5.73 4.78 -0.18
N PHE A 111 5.39 4.90 1.09
CA PHE A 111 6.35 4.79 2.19
C PHE A 111 7.13 3.47 2.17
N HIS A 112 6.44 2.36 1.92
CA HIS A 112 7.07 1.04 1.84
C HIS A 112 8.04 0.90 0.64
N GLU A 113 7.83 1.66 -0.44
CA GLU A 113 8.64 1.59 -1.66
C GLU A 113 10.09 2.05 -1.42
N VAL A 114 10.26 3.04 -0.57
CA VAL A 114 11.56 3.70 -0.38
C VAL A 114 12.37 3.15 0.81
N ILE A 115 11.82 2.20 1.55
CA ILE A 115 12.59 1.50 2.57
C ILE A 115 13.75 0.75 1.91
N GLY A 116 14.96 0.94 2.44
CA GLY A 116 16.20 0.39 1.87
C GLY A 116 16.80 1.24 0.75
N PHE A 117 16.18 2.36 0.35
CA PHE A 117 16.84 3.29 -0.58
C PHE A 117 17.95 4.04 0.12
N LYS A 118 19.01 4.34 -0.65
CA LYS A 118 20.04 5.28 -0.21
C LYS A 118 19.51 6.71 -0.29
N ILE A 119 19.84 7.51 0.69
CA ILE A 119 19.51 8.94 0.69
C ILE A 119 20.80 9.76 0.63
N THR A 120 20.81 10.74 -0.26
CA THR A 120 21.95 11.64 -0.50
C THR A 120 21.47 13.08 -0.46
N ASP A 121 22.24 13.93 0.19
CA ASP A 121 22.03 15.37 0.16
C ASP A 121 22.93 16.02 -0.87
N LYS A 122 22.46 17.06 -1.58
CA LYS A 122 23.23 17.76 -2.61
C LYS A 122 24.52 18.36 -2.10
N SER A 123 24.52 18.86 -0.86
CA SER A 123 25.66 19.56 -0.26
C SER A 123 26.52 18.63 0.58
N PHE A 124 25.89 17.75 1.38
CA PHE A 124 26.56 16.84 2.29
C PHE A 124 27.05 15.54 1.61
N GLY A 125 26.35 15.10 0.55
CA GLY A 125 26.61 13.82 -0.10
C GLY A 125 25.81 12.67 0.53
N ASN A 126 26.41 11.48 0.64
CA ASN A 126 25.72 10.30 1.16
C ASN A 126 25.34 10.48 2.64
N ILE A 127 24.05 10.38 2.96
CA ILE A 127 23.56 10.44 4.34
C ILE A 127 23.49 9.04 4.95
N GLY A 128 22.93 8.06 4.20
CA GLY A 128 22.77 6.69 4.70
C GLY A 128 21.70 5.91 3.94
N VAL A 129 21.05 4.99 4.64
CA VAL A 129 19.98 4.12 4.10
C VAL A 129 18.69 4.33 4.91
N ILE A 130 17.57 4.51 4.21
CA ILE A 130 16.26 4.65 4.83
C ILE A 130 15.86 3.31 5.46
N LYS A 131 15.68 3.28 6.78
CA LYS A 131 15.22 2.11 7.54
C LYS A 131 13.73 2.08 7.74
N ALA A 132 13.15 3.25 7.99
CA ALA A 132 11.72 3.39 8.25
C ALA A 132 11.24 4.79 7.84
N ILE A 133 9.93 4.96 7.83
CA ILE A 133 9.28 6.26 7.76
C ILE A 133 8.46 6.44 9.02
N ASN A 134 8.67 7.55 9.70
CA ASN A 134 7.90 7.94 10.86
C ASN A 134 6.84 8.96 10.43
N ASP A 135 5.59 8.52 10.38
CA ASP A 135 4.43 9.33 10.04
C ASP A 135 3.51 9.62 11.24
N SER A 136 4.02 9.38 12.45
CA SER A 136 3.28 9.62 13.70
C SER A 136 3.10 11.09 14.04
N THR A 137 3.83 11.97 13.37
CA THR A 137 3.81 13.42 13.56
C THR A 137 3.16 14.13 12.38
N ALA A 138 2.82 15.42 12.53
CA ALA A 138 2.22 16.22 11.47
C ALA A 138 3.06 16.29 10.18
N GLN A 139 4.37 16.09 10.29
CA GLN A 139 5.29 15.97 9.16
C GLN A 139 6.01 14.63 9.26
N ALA A 140 5.87 13.81 8.22
CA ALA A 140 6.58 12.54 8.15
C ALA A 140 8.10 12.75 8.05
N LEU A 141 8.87 11.78 8.59
CA LEU A 141 10.33 11.81 8.64
C LEU A 141 10.88 10.53 8.01
N PHE A 142 11.94 10.64 7.22
CA PHE A 142 12.80 9.50 6.92
C PHE A 142 13.65 9.16 8.16
N GLU A 143 13.58 7.93 8.62
CA GLU A 143 14.52 7.38 9.60
C GLU A 143 15.67 6.72 8.83
N VAL A 144 16.83 7.38 8.87
CA VAL A 144 18.00 7.01 8.07
C VAL A 144 19.07 6.44 8.98
N ASP A 145 19.57 5.27 8.63
CA ASP A 145 20.75 4.69 9.30
C ASP A 145 22.03 5.07 8.58
N ARG A 146 22.97 5.60 9.33
CA ARG A 146 24.35 5.83 8.94
C ARG A 146 25.28 5.15 9.92
N ASP A 147 25.73 3.95 9.61
CA ASP A 147 26.68 3.21 10.44
C ASP A 147 26.26 3.09 11.92
N GLY A 148 24.94 2.89 12.17
CA GLY A 148 24.36 2.79 13.50
C GLY A 148 23.92 4.10 14.11
N ILE A 149 24.13 5.24 13.46
CA ILE A 149 23.60 6.55 13.85
C ILE A 149 22.26 6.76 13.14
N GLU A 150 21.22 7.04 13.90
CA GLU A 150 19.92 7.41 13.37
C GLU A 150 19.87 8.90 13.01
N ILE A 151 19.52 9.21 11.77
CA ILE A 151 19.36 10.58 11.27
C ILE A 151 17.91 10.73 10.81
N LEU A 152 17.23 11.75 11.33
CA LEU A 152 15.83 12.06 10.98
C LEU A 152 15.80 13.19 9.94
N ILE A 153 15.28 12.90 8.74
CA ILE A 153 15.17 13.87 7.65
C ILE A 153 13.70 14.16 7.39
N PRO A 154 13.25 15.43 7.49
CA PRO A 154 11.87 15.78 7.19
C PRO A 154 11.49 15.44 5.73
N MET A 155 10.36 14.75 5.57
CA MET A 155 9.77 14.48 4.26
C MET A 155 8.96 15.70 3.82
N ASN A 156 9.58 16.55 3.03
CA ASN A 156 8.98 17.75 2.47
C ASN A 156 9.23 17.78 0.96
N ASP A 157 8.21 18.09 0.19
CA ASP A 157 8.33 18.22 -1.26
C ASP A 157 9.38 19.25 -1.68
N GLU A 158 9.62 20.28 -0.84
CA GLU A 158 10.68 21.26 -1.07
C GLU A 158 12.09 20.69 -0.89
N PHE A 159 12.25 19.65 -0.06
CA PHE A 159 13.56 19.04 0.20
C PHE A 159 13.84 17.86 -0.73
N ILE A 160 12.81 17.18 -1.25
CA ILE A 160 12.96 16.03 -2.13
C ILE A 160 13.21 16.51 -3.56
N VAL A 161 14.44 16.38 -3.99
CA VAL A 161 14.88 16.82 -5.32
C VAL A 161 14.58 15.78 -6.39
N GLU A 162 14.88 14.50 -6.11
CA GLU A 162 14.72 13.39 -7.04
C GLU A 162 14.49 12.07 -6.30
N VAL A 163 13.56 11.27 -6.83
CA VAL A 163 13.36 9.87 -6.44
C VAL A 163 13.75 8.98 -7.62
N ASN A 164 14.92 8.35 -7.55
CA ASN A 164 15.44 7.47 -8.59
C ASN A 164 15.21 6.00 -8.24
N ARG A 165 14.09 5.45 -8.72
CA ARG A 165 13.67 4.06 -8.47
C ARG A 165 14.62 3.03 -9.04
N LYS A 166 15.20 3.31 -10.21
CA LYS A 166 16.13 2.40 -10.90
C LYS A 166 17.38 2.17 -10.06
N ASN A 167 17.90 3.23 -9.46
CA ASN A 167 19.12 3.19 -8.65
C ASN A 167 18.82 3.00 -7.16
N LYS A 168 17.54 3.00 -6.76
CA LYS A 168 17.10 2.99 -5.37
C LYS A 168 17.74 4.09 -4.54
N THR A 169 17.63 5.33 -5.01
CA THR A 169 18.20 6.51 -4.35
C THR A 169 17.17 7.63 -4.27
N ILE A 170 17.22 8.39 -3.17
CA ILE A 170 16.54 9.67 -3.01
C ILE A 170 17.59 10.76 -2.84
N THR A 171 17.48 11.81 -3.64
CA THR A 171 18.29 13.01 -3.48
C THR A 171 17.46 14.08 -2.78
N VAL A 172 18.03 14.63 -1.72
CA VAL A 172 17.44 15.73 -0.95
C VAL A 172 18.33 16.96 -0.96
N GLU A 173 17.74 18.08 -0.60
CA GLU A 173 18.44 19.34 -0.30
C GLU A 173 17.94 19.82 1.05
N THR A 174 18.65 19.42 2.12
CA THR A 174 18.25 19.74 3.49
C THR A 174 18.75 21.12 3.91
N PRO A 175 18.14 21.74 4.93
CA PRO A 175 18.67 22.97 5.51
C PRO A 175 20.11 22.78 5.99
N PRO A 176 20.99 23.79 5.78
CA PRO A 176 22.38 23.71 6.22
C PRO A 176 22.49 23.37 7.71
N GLY A 177 23.36 22.41 8.04
CA GLY A 177 23.63 21.98 9.40
C GLY A 177 22.65 20.93 9.97
N LEU A 178 21.57 20.58 9.26
CA LEU A 178 20.61 19.58 9.75
C LEU A 178 21.31 18.24 10.00
N ILE A 179 22.11 17.78 9.06
CA ILE A 179 22.78 16.47 9.15
C ILE A 179 23.92 16.52 10.18
N ASP A 180 24.61 17.64 10.28
CA ASP A 180 25.72 17.82 11.20
C ASP A 180 25.28 17.70 12.67
N LEU A 181 24.03 18.05 12.99
CA LEU A 181 23.45 17.89 14.34
C LEU A 181 23.46 16.45 14.85
N TYR A 182 23.40 15.49 13.95
CA TYR A 182 23.41 14.05 14.29
C TYR A 182 24.80 13.44 14.31
N LEU A 183 25.79 14.11 13.69
CA LEU A 183 27.12 13.57 13.49
C LEU A 183 28.19 14.25 14.35
N SER A 184 27.77 15.23 15.17
CA SER A 184 28.67 15.98 16.07
C SER A 184 28.94 15.25 17.37
#